data_dccf93dc8133454d97edda688ea77942
#
_entry.id   dccf93dc8133454d97edda688ea77942
#
_cell.length_a   1.000
_cell.length_b   1.000
_cell.length_c   1.000
_cell.angle_alpha   90.00
_cell.angle_beta   90.00
_cell.angle_gamma   90.00
#
_symmetry.space_group_name_H-M   'P 1'
#
loop_
_entity.id
_entity.type
_entity.pdbx_description
1 polymer ?
#
loop_
_entity_poly.entity_id
_entity_poly.type
_entity_poly.pdbx_seq_one_letter_code
_entity_poly.pdbx_strand_id
1 'polypeptide(L)'
;EVIMRNLYFPINEGDHPFYKKVGIYPADGLLLELLLFSNQWKGDISPENRSEYIIAQAFKEILPKVSKASLRLALPLPHDERLKKIVQFLDDNMDSSITMKKITAEFGFSERSLSRLFQKDLAMTFVQYFTILRMLRALQLLIDGSYSISEISNMVGYNSLPTFSNTFQKVIGVRPTDYSKKKDIL
;
A
#
# COMPACT_ATOMS: atom_id res chain seq x y z
N GLU A 1 12.19 6.90 11.87
CA GLU A 1 12.94 7.16 10.62
C GLU A 1 12.58 6.08 9.61
N VAL A 2 12.09 6.45 8.42
CA VAL A 2 11.76 5.49 7.35
C VAL A 2 13.01 5.33 6.48
N ILE A 3 13.61 4.14 6.49
CA ILE A 3 14.72 3.81 5.61
C ILE A 3 14.16 3.36 4.27
N MET A 4 14.38 4.15 3.23
CA MET A 4 14.04 3.79 1.86
C MET A 4 15.25 3.14 1.19
N ARG A 5 15.05 1.95 0.61
CA ARG A 5 16.05 1.24 -0.18
C ARG A 5 15.60 1.13 -1.62
N ASN A 6 16.43 1.57 -2.54
CA ASN A 6 16.18 1.47 -3.98
C ASN A 6 17.14 0.45 -4.61
N LEU A 7 16.59 -0.51 -5.35
CA LEU A 7 17.34 -1.43 -6.20
C LEU A 7 16.92 -1.17 -7.65
N TYR A 8 17.87 -0.82 -8.48
CA TYR A 8 17.66 -0.57 -9.91
C TYR A 8 18.17 -1.75 -10.73
N PHE A 9 17.32 -2.29 -11.58
CA PHE A 9 17.66 -3.37 -12.50
C PHE A 9 17.54 -2.87 -13.94
N PRO A 10 18.52 -3.15 -14.80
CA PRO A 10 18.35 -2.91 -16.23
C PRO A 10 17.24 -3.80 -16.77
N ILE A 11 16.33 -3.21 -17.57
CA ILE A 11 15.24 -3.93 -18.22
C ILE A 11 15.64 -4.19 -19.68
N ASN A 12 15.63 -5.47 -20.08
CA ASN A 12 15.93 -5.92 -21.42
C ASN A 12 14.64 -6.36 -22.15
N GLU A 13 14.68 -6.48 -23.48
CA GLU A 13 13.51 -6.86 -24.29
C GLU A 13 12.94 -8.24 -23.93
N GLY A 14 13.77 -9.18 -23.47
CA GLY A 14 13.37 -10.53 -23.05
C GLY A 14 12.88 -10.67 -21.61
N ASP A 15 12.85 -9.59 -20.84
CA ASP A 15 12.48 -9.65 -19.43
C ASP A 15 10.97 -9.91 -19.24
N HIS A 16 10.63 -10.49 -18.10
CA HIS A 16 9.25 -10.84 -17.74
C HIS A 16 8.33 -9.60 -17.82
N PRO A 17 7.09 -9.73 -18.35
CA PRO A 17 6.13 -8.61 -18.48
C PRO A 17 5.81 -7.87 -17.17
N PHE A 18 6.09 -8.47 -16.04
CA PHE A 18 6.04 -7.86 -14.71
C PHE A 18 6.76 -6.51 -14.67
N TYR A 19 7.95 -6.41 -15.27
CA TYR A 19 8.78 -5.20 -15.26
C TYR A 19 8.29 -4.07 -16.16
N LYS A 20 7.29 -4.33 -16.99
CA LYS A 20 6.65 -3.32 -17.86
C LYS A 20 5.50 -2.59 -17.15
N LYS A 21 5.16 -2.97 -15.91
CA LYS A 21 4.04 -2.40 -15.16
C LYS A 21 4.54 -1.88 -13.82
N VAL A 22 4.13 -0.66 -13.49
CA VAL A 22 4.31 -0.10 -12.15
C VAL A 22 3.31 -0.75 -11.19
N GLY A 23 3.75 -1.14 -10.01
CA GLY A 23 2.89 -1.73 -8.99
C GLY A 23 3.58 -1.75 -7.63
N ILE A 24 2.78 -1.83 -6.58
CA ILE A 24 3.23 -2.06 -5.21
C ILE A 24 2.89 -3.51 -4.88
N TYR A 25 3.85 -4.24 -4.39
CA TYR A 25 3.71 -5.65 -4.08
C TYR A 25 4.11 -5.91 -2.63
N PRO A 26 3.41 -6.84 -1.93
CA PRO A 26 3.84 -7.23 -0.60
C PRO A 26 5.19 -7.96 -0.71
N ALA A 27 6.13 -7.61 0.15
CA ALA A 27 7.33 -8.40 0.32
C ALA A 27 6.99 -9.63 1.19
N ASP A 28 7.17 -10.82 0.65
CA ASP A 28 7.14 -12.05 1.45
C ASP A 28 8.43 -12.23 2.25
N GLY A 29 8.49 -13.29 3.07
CA GLY A 29 9.64 -13.55 3.93
C GLY A 29 10.95 -13.62 3.15
N LEU A 30 10.98 -14.30 2.01
CA LEU A 30 12.19 -14.42 1.18
C LEU A 30 12.65 -13.07 0.62
N LEU A 31 11.72 -12.28 0.07
CA LEU A 31 12.05 -10.94 -0.46
C LEU A 31 12.55 -10.02 0.65
N LEU A 32 11.95 -10.10 1.83
CA LEU A 32 12.36 -9.29 2.97
C LEU A 32 13.78 -9.61 3.40
N GLU A 33 14.12 -10.90 3.56
CA GLU A 33 15.47 -11.35 3.91
C GLU A 33 16.52 -10.94 2.87
N LEU A 34 16.18 -11.07 1.59
CA LEU A 34 17.07 -10.62 0.51
C LEU A 34 17.27 -9.10 0.53
N LEU A 35 16.21 -8.32 0.80
CA LEU A 35 16.30 -6.87 0.96
C LEU A 35 17.18 -6.49 2.15
N LEU A 36 17.03 -7.17 3.29
CA LEU A 36 17.87 -6.95 4.46
C LEU A 36 19.33 -7.31 4.17
N PHE A 37 19.57 -8.43 3.52
CA PHE A 37 20.91 -8.83 3.11
C PHE A 37 21.57 -7.80 2.18
N SER A 38 20.78 -7.19 1.27
CA SER A 38 21.30 -6.16 0.36
C SER A 38 21.69 -4.85 1.05
N ASN A 39 21.39 -4.65 2.34
CA ASN A 39 21.76 -3.44 3.07
C ASN A 39 23.28 -3.23 3.19
N GLN A 40 24.06 -4.31 3.12
CA GLN A 40 25.51 -4.25 3.16
C GLN A 40 26.17 -3.87 1.83
N TRP A 41 25.40 -3.86 0.73
CA TRP A 41 25.93 -3.55 -0.61
C TRP A 41 26.24 -2.06 -0.75
N LYS A 42 27.37 -1.75 -1.36
CA LYS A 42 27.81 -0.37 -1.60
C LYS A 42 28.01 -0.14 -3.08
N GLY A 43 27.36 0.91 -3.60
CA GLY A 43 27.51 1.32 -5.00
C GLY A 43 26.86 0.36 -6.00
N ASP A 44 27.33 0.43 -7.24
CA ASP A 44 26.81 -0.36 -8.34
C ASP A 44 27.32 -1.81 -8.27
N ILE A 45 26.42 -2.75 -8.58
CA ILE A 45 26.74 -4.18 -8.60
C ILE A 45 27.00 -4.60 -10.06
N SER A 46 28.22 -5.04 -10.28
CA SER A 46 28.68 -5.54 -11.60
C SER A 46 28.96 -7.05 -11.56
N PRO A 47 29.13 -7.72 -12.70
CA PRO A 47 29.55 -9.13 -12.77
C PRO A 47 30.87 -9.42 -12.03
N GLU A 48 31.71 -8.41 -11.80
CA GLU A 48 32.97 -8.52 -11.05
C GLU A 48 32.70 -8.76 -9.56
N ASN A 49 31.59 -8.22 -9.02
CA ASN A 49 31.09 -8.52 -7.69
C ASN A 49 30.24 -9.78 -7.70
N ARG A 50 30.85 -10.92 -7.99
CA ARG A 50 30.15 -12.16 -8.34
C ARG A 50 29.04 -12.57 -7.38
N SER A 51 29.26 -12.51 -6.08
CA SER A 51 28.27 -12.94 -5.08
C SER A 51 27.05 -12.02 -5.05
N GLU A 52 27.27 -10.73 -4.99
CA GLU A 52 26.22 -9.71 -5.00
C GLU A 52 25.46 -9.71 -6.32
N TYR A 53 26.16 -9.89 -7.43
CA TYR A 53 25.57 -9.96 -8.77
C TYR A 53 24.63 -11.16 -8.91
N ILE A 54 25.03 -12.35 -8.47
CA ILE A 54 24.17 -13.54 -8.48
C ILE A 54 22.91 -13.32 -7.65
N ILE A 55 23.05 -12.72 -6.46
CA ILE A 55 21.89 -12.42 -5.60
C ILE A 55 20.98 -11.36 -6.25
N ALA A 56 21.54 -10.32 -6.86
CA ALA A 56 20.76 -9.32 -7.60
C ALA A 56 20.01 -9.93 -8.79
N GLN A 57 20.61 -10.86 -9.51
CA GLN A 57 19.93 -11.63 -10.56
C GLN A 57 18.82 -12.52 -9.99
N ALA A 58 19.07 -13.17 -8.86
CA ALA A 58 18.04 -13.95 -8.17
C ALA A 58 16.84 -13.08 -7.75
N PHE A 59 17.07 -11.86 -7.27
CA PHE A 59 16.00 -10.89 -7.04
C PHE A 59 15.14 -10.69 -8.29
N LYS A 60 15.80 -10.38 -9.42
CA LYS A 60 15.14 -10.14 -10.70
C LYS A 60 14.29 -11.34 -11.13
N GLU A 61 14.76 -12.56 -10.93
CA GLU A 61 14.05 -13.80 -11.29
C GLU A 61 12.91 -14.15 -10.32
N ILE A 62 13.05 -13.82 -9.05
CA ILE A 62 12.10 -14.19 -8.00
C ILE A 62 10.93 -13.20 -7.93
N LEU A 63 11.17 -11.90 -8.13
CA LEU A 63 10.15 -10.85 -8.03
C LEU A 63 8.84 -11.19 -8.77
N PRO A 64 8.84 -11.59 -10.05
CA PRO A 64 7.61 -11.95 -10.74
C PRO A 64 6.87 -13.16 -10.16
N LYS A 65 7.61 -14.09 -9.52
CA LYS A 65 7.08 -15.35 -9.00
C LYS A 65 6.40 -15.17 -7.63
N VAL A 66 6.94 -14.28 -6.80
CA VAL A 66 6.43 -14.03 -5.44
C VAL A 66 5.48 -12.85 -5.38
N SER A 67 5.59 -11.92 -6.31
CA SER A 67 4.74 -10.72 -6.42
C SER A 67 3.45 -11.02 -7.21
N LYS A 68 2.67 -12.00 -6.75
CA LYS A 68 1.51 -12.53 -7.49
C LYS A 68 0.36 -11.54 -7.66
N ALA A 69 0.18 -10.61 -6.72
CA ALA A 69 -0.87 -9.62 -6.77
C ALA A 69 -0.32 -8.23 -6.45
N SER A 70 -0.48 -7.30 -7.36
CA SER A 70 -0.22 -5.89 -7.08
C SER A 70 -1.18 -5.40 -6.00
N LEU A 71 -0.63 -4.85 -4.94
CA LEU A 71 -1.42 -4.14 -3.95
C LEU A 71 -1.87 -2.82 -4.57
N ARG A 72 -3.17 -2.56 -4.54
CA ARG A 72 -3.70 -1.25 -4.92
C ARG A 72 -3.50 -0.26 -3.76
N LEU A 73 -2.26 -0.07 -3.34
CA LEU A 73 -1.89 0.82 -2.23
C LEU A 73 -1.63 2.26 -2.67
N ALA A 74 -1.65 2.54 -3.97
CA ALA A 74 -1.60 3.90 -4.46
C ALA A 74 -3.03 4.41 -4.66
N LEU A 75 -3.39 5.44 -3.92
CA LEU A 75 -4.61 6.18 -4.20
C LEU A 75 -4.33 7.19 -5.31
N PRO A 76 -5.13 7.22 -6.38
CA PRO A 76 -5.03 8.25 -7.39
C PRO A 76 -5.33 9.61 -6.76
N LEU A 77 -4.56 10.62 -7.15
CA LEU A 77 -4.81 11.99 -6.74
C LEU A 77 -5.99 12.56 -7.54
N PRO A 78 -6.99 13.16 -6.89
CA PRO A 78 -8.10 13.77 -7.59
C PRO A 78 -7.66 15.01 -8.39
N HIS A 79 -8.18 15.16 -9.60
CA HIS A 79 -8.01 16.34 -10.44
C HIS A 79 -9.14 17.37 -10.21
N ASP A 80 -10.38 16.90 -9.96
CA ASP A 80 -11.53 17.77 -9.68
C ASP A 80 -11.38 18.43 -8.30
N GLU A 81 -11.43 19.75 -8.23
CA GLU A 81 -11.26 20.54 -7.01
C GLU A 81 -12.28 20.21 -5.90
N ARG A 82 -13.50 19.85 -6.27
CA ARG A 82 -14.54 19.43 -5.31
C ARG A 82 -14.18 18.07 -4.70
N LEU A 83 -13.63 17.18 -5.52
CA LEU A 83 -13.21 15.85 -5.07
C LEU A 83 -11.96 15.94 -4.17
N LYS A 84 -11.05 16.88 -4.43
CA LYS A 84 -9.91 17.17 -3.53
C LYS A 84 -10.40 17.53 -2.13
N LYS A 85 -11.41 18.42 -2.03
CA LYS A 85 -12.00 18.78 -0.73
C LYS A 85 -12.66 17.59 -0.02
N ILE A 86 -13.34 16.74 -0.77
CA ILE A 86 -13.97 15.55 -0.24
C ILE A 86 -12.90 14.56 0.27
N VAL A 87 -11.84 14.34 -0.49
CA VAL A 87 -10.74 13.45 -0.10
C VAL A 87 -10.03 13.96 1.15
N GLN A 88 -9.79 15.25 1.24
CA GLN A 88 -9.23 15.87 2.46
C GLN A 88 -10.16 15.67 3.65
N PHE A 89 -11.46 15.89 3.48
CA PHE A 89 -12.44 15.64 4.55
C PHE A 89 -12.46 14.17 5.00
N LEU A 90 -12.30 13.22 4.07
CA LEU A 90 -12.20 11.79 4.40
C LEU A 90 -10.95 11.48 5.22
N ASP A 91 -9.83 12.10 4.90
CA ASP A 91 -8.57 11.93 5.63
C ASP A 91 -8.67 12.52 7.05
N ASP A 92 -9.21 13.72 7.18
CA ASP A 92 -9.35 14.42 8.46
C ASP A 92 -10.36 13.76 9.42
N ASN A 93 -11.30 12.96 8.89
CA ASN A 93 -12.40 12.35 9.66
C ASN A 93 -12.39 10.82 9.58
N MET A 94 -11.23 10.21 9.46
CA MET A 94 -11.08 8.79 9.14
C MET A 94 -11.64 7.85 10.23
N ASP A 95 -11.59 8.28 11.50
CA ASP A 95 -12.08 7.56 12.67
C ASP A 95 -13.62 7.54 12.77
N SER A 96 -14.28 8.46 12.07
CA SER A 96 -15.74 8.59 12.12
C SER A 96 -16.45 7.66 11.13
N SER A 97 -17.72 7.34 11.42
CA SER A 97 -18.58 6.57 10.51
C SER A 97 -19.03 7.43 9.33
N ILE A 98 -18.15 7.58 8.33
CA ILE A 98 -18.46 8.31 7.10
C ILE A 98 -19.21 7.40 6.12
N THR A 99 -20.37 7.88 5.69
CA THR A 99 -21.21 7.24 4.67
C THR A 99 -21.30 8.12 3.43
N MET A 100 -21.65 7.53 2.30
CA MET A 100 -21.96 8.28 1.07
C MET A 100 -23.00 9.36 1.33
N LYS A 101 -24.05 9.05 2.11
CA LYS A 101 -25.12 9.99 2.46
C LYS A 101 -24.59 11.20 3.26
N LYS A 102 -23.65 10.98 4.19
CA LYS A 102 -23.04 12.08 4.95
C LYS A 102 -22.24 13.02 4.03
N ILE A 103 -21.45 12.46 3.12
CA ILE A 103 -20.66 13.24 2.16
C ILE A 103 -21.60 14.02 1.21
N THR A 104 -22.65 13.40 0.71
CA THR A 104 -23.59 14.09 -0.20
C THR A 104 -24.29 15.25 0.48
N ALA A 105 -24.66 15.10 1.73
CA ALA A 105 -25.27 16.19 2.52
C ALA A 105 -24.27 17.33 2.79
N GLU A 106 -23.04 17.01 3.15
CA GLU A 106 -22.00 17.98 3.48
C GLU A 106 -21.55 18.80 2.25
N PHE A 107 -21.39 18.16 1.11
CA PHE A 107 -20.82 18.78 -0.11
C PHE A 107 -21.87 19.12 -1.18
N GLY A 108 -23.15 18.96 -0.92
CA GLY A 108 -24.23 19.33 -1.85
C GLY A 108 -24.30 18.48 -3.11
N PHE A 109 -23.94 17.19 -3.01
CA PHE A 109 -24.06 16.24 -4.13
C PHE A 109 -25.28 15.35 -4.00
N SER A 110 -25.78 14.82 -5.12
CA SER A 110 -26.56 13.59 -5.10
C SER A 110 -25.61 12.37 -5.05
N GLU A 111 -26.05 11.25 -4.49
CA GLU A 111 -25.25 10.00 -4.45
C GLU A 111 -24.82 9.56 -5.85
N ARG A 112 -25.69 9.73 -6.84
CA ARG A 112 -25.40 9.42 -8.25
C ARG A 112 -24.30 10.31 -8.81
N SER A 113 -24.36 11.62 -8.54
CA SER A 113 -23.35 12.57 -9.03
C SER A 113 -21.98 12.33 -8.39
N LEU A 114 -21.97 12.05 -7.08
CA LEU A 114 -20.74 11.74 -6.35
C LEU A 114 -20.13 10.42 -6.81
N SER A 115 -20.94 9.36 -6.98
CA SER A 115 -20.45 8.09 -7.51
C SER A 115 -19.84 8.23 -8.91
N ARG A 116 -20.47 9.01 -9.78
CA ARG A 116 -19.93 9.29 -11.13
C ARG A 116 -18.63 10.08 -11.06
N LEU A 117 -18.52 11.02 -10.13
CA LEU A 117 -17.30 11.82 -9.94
C LEU A 117 -16.13 10.92 -9.50
N PHE A 118 -16.32 10.09 -8.48
CA PHE A 118 -15.31 9.11 -8.06
C PHE A 118 -14.89 8.18 -9.20
N GLN A 119 -15.85 7.65 -9.93
CA GLN A 119 -15.55 6.72 -11.04
C GLN A 119 -14.83 7.41 -12.19
N LYS A 120 -15.22 8.64 -12.54
CA LYS A 120 -14.64 9.39 -13.67
C LYS A 120 -13.22 9.86 -13.36
N ASP A 121 -12.99 10.40 -12.17
CA ASP A 121 -11.73 11.06 -11.81
C ASP A 121 -10.70 10.09 -11.23
N LEU A 122 -11.14 9.12 -10.42
CA LEU A 122 -10.27 8.21 -9.69
C LEU A 122 -10.35 6.75 -10.18
N ALA A 123 -11.22 6.43 -11.15
CA ALA A 123 -11.51 5.07 -11.61
C ALA A 123 -11.88 4.09 -10.47
N MET A 124 -12.43 4.60 -9.37
CA MET A 124 -12.77 3.87 -8.15
C MET A 124 -14.17 4.25 -7.65
N THR A 125 -14.80 3.37 -6.87
CA THR A 125 -15.95 3.75 -6.06
C THR A 125 -15.50 4.48 -4.79
N PHE A 126 -16.40 5.27 -4.18
CA PHE A 126 -16.18 5.89 -2.86
C PHE A 126 -15.73 4.86 -1.81
N VAL A 127 -16.43 3.71 -1.75
CA VAL A 127 -16.11 2.65 -0.77
C VAL A 127 -14.71 2.08 -0.99
N GLN A 128 -14.32 1.83 -2.24
CA GLN A 128 -12.98 1.34 -2.56
C GLN A 128 -11.91 2.37 -2.15
N TYR A 129 -12.11 3.62 -2.53
CA TYR A 129 -11.17 4.70 -2.20
C TYR A 129 -11.00 4.84 -0.70
N PHE A 130 -12.10 4.98 0.05
CA PHE A 130 -12.07 5.20 1.48
C PHE A 130 -11.52 3.99 2.25
N THR A 131 -11.80 2.77 1.78
CA THR A 131 -11.22 1.55 2.37
C THR A 131 -9.70 1.55 2.21
N ILE A 132 -9.18 1.87 1.02
CA ILE A 132 -7.73 1.89 0.78
C ILE A 132 -7.08 3.01 1.60
N LEU A 133 -7.67 4.20 1.65
CA LEU A 133 -7.20 5.32 2.46
C LEU A 133 -7.02 4.90 3.94
N ARG A 134 -8.04 4.27 4.53
CA ARG A 134 -7.98 3.72 5.89
C ARG A 134 -6.89 2.68 6.08
N MET A 135 -6.69 1.79 5.11
CA MET A 135 -5.66 0.74 5.19
C MET A 135 -4.25 1.32 5.05
N LEU A 136 -4.06 2.34 4.23
CA LEU A 136 -2.80 3.08 4.14
C LEU A 136 -2.45 3.77 5.47
N ARG A 137 -3.44 4.41 6.10
CA ARG A 137 -3.26 5.03 7.41
C ARG A 137 -2.95 4.00 8.49
N ALA A 138 -3.66 2.87 8.49
CA ALA A 138 -3.38 1.76 9.40
C ALA A 138 -1.95 1.22 9.22
N LEU A 139 -1.49 1.10 7.98
CA LEU A 139 -0.13 0.67 7.68
C LEU A 139 0.90 1.67 8.24
N GLN A 140 0.69 2.97 8.08
CA GLN A 140 1.56 4.00 8.67
C GLN A 140 1.63 3.89 10.19
N LEU A 141 0.48 3.72 10.86
CA LEU A 141 0.43 3.57 12.32
C LEU A 141 1.09 2.26 12.80
N LEU A 142 0.98 1.18 12.03
CA LEU A 142 1.70 -0.07 12.30
C LEU A 142 3.22 0.11 12.14
N ILE A 143 3.66 0.85 11.13
CA ILE A 143 5.09 1.19 10.92
C ILE A 143 5.60 2.07 12.05
N ASP A 144 4.85 3.03 12.52
CA ASP A 144 5.19 3.86 13.67
C ASP A 144 5.38 3.01 14.94
N GLY A 145 4.48 2.04 15.18
CA GLY A 145 4.60 1.08 16.27
C GLY A 145 4.23 1.60 17.64
N SER A 146 3.67 2.79 17.74
CA SER A 146 3.24 3.43 19.01
C SER A 146 1.89 2.90 19.50
N TYR A 147 1.15 2.16 18.67
CA TYR A 147 -0.24 1.77 18.94
C TYR A 147 -0.45 0.27 18.80
N SER A 148 -1.32 -0.29 19.63
CA SER A 148 -1.80 -1.66 19.46
C SER A 148 -2.70 -1.79 18.23
N ILE A 149 -2.84 -3.00 17.70
CA ILE A 149 -3.69 -3.28 16.54
C ILE A 149 -5.16 -2.88 16.82
N SER A 150 -5.61 -3.02 18.06
CA SER A 150 -6.97 -2.62 18.48
C SER A 150 -7.15 -1.09 18.41
N GLU A 151 -6.19 -0.34 18.93
CA GLU A 151 -6.19 1.12 18.83
C GLU A 151 -6.16 1.59 17.39
N ILE A 152 -5.27 1.01 16.56
CA ILE A 152 -5.20 1.31 15.13
C ILE A 152 -6.54 1.03 14.44
N SER A 153 -7.18 -0.10 14.74
CA SER A 153 -8.51 -0.44 14.21
C SER A 153 -9.52 0.67 14.47
N ASN A 154 -9.57 1.17 15.70
CA ASN A 154 -10.46 2.25 16.11
C ASN A 154 -10.10 3.59 15.44
N MET A 155 -8.80 3.95 15.43
CA MET A 155 -8.30 5.19 14.81
C MET A 155 -8.60 5.28 13.32
N VAL A 156 -8.67 4.16 12.62
CA VAL A 156 -9.07 4.13 11.21
C VAL A 156 -10.55 3.80 10.99
N GLY A 157 -11.37 3.95 12.04
CA GLY A 157 -12.83 3.93 11.97
C GLY A 157 -13.47 2.55 11.84
N TYR A 158 -12.85 1.51 12.38
CA TYR A 158 -13.43 0.17 12.47
C TYR A 158 -13.89 -0.14 13.88
N ASN A 159 -15.18 -0.43 14.06
CA ASN A 159 -15.77 -0.84 15.34
C ASN A 159 -15.59 -2.34 15.63
N SER A 160 -14.98 -3.09 14.73
CA SER A 160 -14.79 -4.54 14.84
C SER A 160 -13.38 -4.91 14.39
N LEU A 161 -12.57 -5.38 15.32
CA LEU A 161 -11.21 -5.83 15.08
C LEU A 161 -11.13 -6.99 14.04
N PRO A 162 -12.03 -8.00 14.05
CA PRO A 162 -12.06 -9.01 13.00
C PRO A 162 -12.34 -8.42 11.61
N THR A 163 -13.27 -7.46 11.50
CA THR A 163 -13.58 -6.79 10.23
C THR A 163 -12.38 -5.99 9.72
N PHE A 164 -11.71 -5.26 10.60
CA PHE A 164 -10.47 -4.56 10.30
C PHE A 164 -9.40 -5.54 9.80
N SER A 165 -9.10 -6.59 10.56
CA SER A 165 -8.03 -7.55 10.24
C SER A 165 -8.26 -8.25 8.89
N ASN A 166 -9.51 -8.64 8.60
CA ASN A 166 -9.87 -9.24 7.32
C ASN A 166 -9.74 -8.24 6.16
N THR A 167 -10.16 -6.99 6.36
CA THR A 167 -10.02 -5.94 5.35
C THR A 167 -8.56 -5.60 5.11
N PHE A 168 -7.78 -5.47 6.17
CA PHE A 168 -6.35 -5.23 6.08
C PHE A 168 -5.65 -6.35 5.31
N GLN A 169 -5.90 -7.60 5.64
CA GLN A 169 -5.33 -8.74 4.93
C GLN A 169 -5.74 -8.76 3.45
N LYS A 170 -6.99 -8.42 3.14
CA LYS A 170 -7.47 -8.37 1.75
C LYS A 170 -6.77 -7.27 0.93
N VAL A 171 -6.48 -6.13 1.54
CA VAL A 171 -5.89 -4.96 0.86
C VAL A 171 -4.37 -5.01 0.87
N ILE A 172 -3.77 -5.35 2.01
CA ILE A 172 -2.31 -5.32 2.22
C ILE A 172 -1.65 -6.68 1.91
N GLY A 173 -2.43 -7.77 1.89
CA GLY A 173 -1.95 -9.11 1.58
C GLY A 173 -1.49 -9.93 2.79
N VAL A 174 -1.28 -9.31 3.94
CA VAL A 174 -0.86 -9.96 5.20
C VAL A 174 -1.74 -9.50 6.36
N ARG A 175 -1.78 -10.24 7.45
CA ARG A 175 -2.51 -9.82 8.65
C ARG A 175 -1.78 -8.69 9.38
N PRO A 176 -2.50 -7.79 10.09
CA PRO A 176 -1.87 -6.73 10.88
C PRO A 176 -0.87 -7.29 11.92
N THR A 177 -1.21 -8.42 12.55
CA THR A 177 -0.36 -9.12 13.53
C THR A 177 0.96 -9.62 12.92
N ASP A 178 0.91 -10.12 11.70
CA ASP A 178 2.09 -10.65 11.00
C ASP A 178 2.96 -9.50 10.50
N TYR A 179 2.34 -8.38 10.15
CA TYR A 179 3.06 -7.17 9.75
C TYR A 179 3.82 -6.56 10.95
N SER A 180 3.17 -6.46 12.12
CA SER A 180 3.77 -5.94 13.34
C SER A 180 4.97 -6.78 13.80
N LYS A 181 4.85 -8.12 13.79
CA LYS A 181 5.95 -9.02 14.16
C LYS A 181 7.17 -8.91 13.24
N LYS A 182 6.97 -8.65 11.96
CA LYS A 182 8.08 -8.46 10.99
C LYS A 182 8.87 -7.18 11.25
N LYS A 183 8.27 -6.18 11.88
CA LYS A 183 8.95 -4.94 12.25
C LYS A 183 10.01 -5.16 13.35
N ASP A 184 9.77 -6.08 14.29
CA ASP A 184 10.72 -6.37 15.39
C ASP A 184 12.00 -7.04 14.88
N ILE A 185 12.07 -7.39 13.58
CA ILE A 185 13.20 -8.05 12.90
C ILE A 185 13.97 -7.07 12.01
N LEU A 186 13.42 -5.88 11.74
CA LEU A 186 14.00 -4.81 10.92
C LEU A 186 14.68 -3.73 11.78
#